data_c7ec8ef856fe855780feeca0815c8c97
#
_entry.id   c7ec8ef856fe855780feeca0815c8c97
#
_cell.length_a   1.000
_cell.length_b   1.000
_cell.length_c   1.000
_cell.angle_alpha   90.00
_cell.angle_beta   90.00
_cell.angle_gamma   90.00
#
_symmetry.space_group_name_H-M   'P 1'
#
loop_
_entity.id
_entity.type
_entity.pdbx_description
1 polymer ?
#
loop_
_entity_poly.entity_id
_entity_poly.type
_entity_poly.pdbx_seq_one_letter_code
_entity_poly.pdbx_strand_id
1 'polypeptide(L)'
;MKAEDTIVRCGEYDARRIDEDLPHQNQQAKQISVHPAFDARNLYYDYAIVHTKEHFEYDNHIRPICLPDQFESLPTFDDETCFAMGFGKDNFGKFISKMISSS
;
A
#
# COMPACT_ATOMS: atom_id res chain seq x y z
N MET A 1 -3.97 -3.98 14.87
CA MET A 1 -2.66 -3.50 14.38
C MET A 1 -2.26 -2.25 15.17
N LYS A 2 -1.09 -2.27 15.73
CA LYS A 2 -0.60 -1.14 16.54
C LYS A 2 0.48 -0.39 15.77
N ALA A 3 0.46 0.95 15.87
CA ALA A 3 1.46 1.77 15.19
C ALA A 3 2.88 1.46 15.67
N GLU A 4 3.06 1.21 16.96
CA GLU A 4 4.37 0.88 17.53
C GLU A 4 4.98 -0.41 16.98
N ASP A 5 4.14 -1.33 16.48
CA ASP A 5 4.57 -2.62 15.93
C ASP A 5 4.60 -2.62 14.40
N THR A 6 4.38 -1.46 13.77
CA THR A 6 4.23 -1.37 12.32
C THR A 6 5.35 -0.53 11.71
N ILE A 7 6.00 -1.10 10.71
CA ILE A 7 6.99 -0.40 9.88
C ILE A 7 6.49 -0.39 8.45
N VAL A 8 6.50 0.79 7.83
CA VAL A 8 6.13 0.95 6.42
C VAL A 8 7.40 0.92 5.59
N ARG A 9 7.42 0.06 4.60
CA ARG A 9 8.56 -0.07 3.67
C ARG A 9 8.13 0.39 2.28
N CYS A 10 8.87 1.33 1.73
CA CYS A 10 8.68 1.82 0.37
C CYS A 10 9.91 1.54 -0.47
N GLY A 11 9.71 1.45 -1.79
CA GLY A 11 10.79 1.21 -2.72
C GLY A 11 11.23 -0.24 -2.82
N GLU A 12 10.43 -1.17 -2.31
CA GLU A 12 10.70 -2.60 -2.40
C GLU A 12 10.08 -3.16 -3.68
N TYR A 13 10.85 -3.94 -4.43
CA TYR A 13 10.36 -4.61 -5.63
C TYR A 13 10.19 -6.11 -5.40
N ASP A 14 11.20 -6.75 -4.85
CA ASP A 14 11.15 -8.17 -4.51
C ASP A 14 11.63 -8.37 -3.08
N ALA A 15 10.70 -8.73 -2.19
CA ALA A 15 10.98 -8.88 -0.76
C ALA A 15 11.96 -10.02 -0.45
N ARG A 16 12.22 -10.92 -1.43
CA ARG A 16 13.17 -12.01 -1.28
C ARG A 16 14.59 -11.61 -1.62
N ARG A 17 14.79 -10.39 -2.15
CA ARG A 17 16.09 -9.89 -2.57
C ARG A 17 16.48 -8.67 -1.76
N ILE A 18 17.77 -8.59 -1.43
CA ILE A 18 18.34 -7.43 -0.70
C ILE A 18 19.41 -6.71 -1.52
N ASP A 19 19.68 -7.20 -2.74
CA ASP A 19 20.74 -6.70 -3.63
C ASP A 19 20.20 -5.84 -4.76
N GLU A 20 19.05 -5.21 -4.55
CA GLU A 20 18.47 -4.28 -5.52
C GLU A 20 19.32 -3.02 -5.66
N ASP A 21 19.41 -2.50 -6.91
CA ASP A 21 20.18 -1.30 -7.21
C ASP A 21 19.71 -0.07 -6.44
N LEU A 22 18.38 0.01 -6.19
CA LEU A 22 17.78 1.11 -5.43
C LEU A 22 17.25 0.56 -4.11
N PRO A 23 17.81 1.00 -2.97
CA PRO A 23 17.43 0.44 -1.67
C PRO A 23 16.05 0.90 -1.23
N HIS A 24 15.34 0.01 -0.57
CA HIS A 24 14.09 0.36 0.08
C HIS A 24 14.33 1.29 1.27
N GLN A 25 13.27 1.98 1.69
CA GLN A 25 13.28 2.81 2.90
C GLN A 25 12.22 2.31 3.87
N ASN A 26 12.57 2.28 5.16
CA ASN A 26 11.65 1.90 6.23
C ASN A 26 11.34 3.11 7.09
N GLN A 27 10.07 3.30 7.43
CA GLN A 27 9.64 4.32 8.37
C GLN A 27 8.71 3.72 9.40
N GLN A 28 8.95 4.04 10.66
CA GLN A 28 8.09 3.61 11.75
C GLN A 28 6.73 4.31 11.64
N ALA A 29 5.66 3.58 11.83
CA ALA A 29 4.34 4.18 11.90
C ALA A 29 4.20 4.99 13.18
N LYS A 30 3.66 6.20 13.05
CA LYS A 30 3.34 7.07 14.17
C LYS A 30 1.91 6.84 14.65
N GLN A 31 0.99 6.70 13.69
CA GLN A 31 -0.42 6.53 13.95
C GLN A 31 -1.06 5.75 12.82
N ILE A 32 -2.03 4.93 13.16
CA ILE A 32 -2.85 4.20 12.18
C ILE A 32 -4.29 4.64 12.39
N SER A 33 -4.89 5.24 11.35
CA SER A 33 -6.28 5.69 11.35
C SER A 33 -7.12 4.69 10.56
N VAL A 34 -7.83 3.84 11.28
CA VAL A 34 -8.73 2.84 10.68
C VAL A 34 -10.07 3.52 10.37
N HIS A 35 -10.69 3.15 9.26
CA HIS A 35 -12.01 3.68 8.93
C HIS A 35 -12.98 3.42 10.08
N PRO A 36 -13.74 4.45 10.53
CA PRO A 36 -14.60 4.30 11.71
C PRO A 36 -15.74 3.27 11.54
N ALA A 37 -16.11 2.96 10.31
CA ALA A 37 -17.15 1.97 10.00
C ALA A 37 -16.58 0.58 9.67
N PHE A 38 -15.27 0.36 9.87
CA PHE A 38 -14.66 -0.95 9.62
C PHE A 38 -15.35 -2.04 10.47
N ASP A 39 -15.73 -3.13 9.83
CA ASP A 39 -16.34 -4.28 10.49
C ASP A 39 -15.50 -5.53 10.16
N ALA A 40 -14.82 -6.06 11.19
CA ALA A 40 -13.96 -7.23 11.04
C ALA A 40 -14.70 -8.50 10.69
N ARG A 41 -16.03 -8.56 10.91
CA ARG A 41 -16.82 -9.75 10.64
C ARG A 41 -17.10 -9.95 9.15
N ASN A 42 -17.34 -8.85 8.42
CA ASN A 42 -17.68 -8.89 6.99
C ASN A 42 -16.68 -8.12 6.11
N LEU A 43 -15.68 -7.51 6.71
CA LEU A 43 -14.61 -6.76 6.04
C LEU A 43 -15.12 -5.56 5.23
N TYR A 44 -16.23 -4.96 5.65
CA TYR A 44 -16.67 -3.69 5.05
C TYR A 44 -15.77 -2.56 5.54
N TYR A 45 -15.46 -1.63 4.65
CA TYR A 45 -14.59 -0.48 4.92
C TYR A 45 -13.21 -0.92 5.42
N ASP A 46 -12.64 -1.94 4.79
CA ASP A 46 -11.36 -2.54 5.18
C ASP A 46 -10.21 -1.73 4.61
N TYR A 47 -10.01 -0.53 5.15
CA TYR A 47 -8.86 0.30 4.80
C TYR A 47 -8.48 1.21 5.97
N ALA A 48 -7.25 1.68 5.93
CA ALA A 48 -6.71 2.55 6.97
C ALA A 48 -5.66 3.48 6.36
N ILE A 49 -5.41 4.58 7.06
CA ILE A 49 -4.30 5.49 6.72
C ILE A 49 -3.22 5.30 7.77
N VAL A 50 -2.00 5.06 7.31
CA VAL A 50 -0.84 4.92 8.18
C VAL A 50 -0.02 6.21 8.08
N HIS A 51 0.15 6.89 9.22
CA HIS A 51 1.01 8.08 9.32
C HIS A 51 2.37 7.63 9.81
N THR A 52 3.42 7.97 9.08
CA THR A 52 4.78 7.62 9.47
C THR A 52 5.39 8.72 10.34
N LYS A 53 6.37 8.34 11.17
CA LYS A 53 7.05 9.30 12.06
C LYS A 53 7.85 10.32 11.27
N GLU A 54 8.45 9.90 10.15
CA GLU A 54 9.25 10.76 9.29
C GLU A 54 8.80 10.58 7.85
N HIS A 55 9.16 11.53 7.01
CA HIS A 55 8.85 11.47 5.58
C HIS A 55 9.76 10.48 4.87
N PHE A 56 9.22 9.82 3.84
CA PHE A 56 10.06 9.09 2.91
C PHE A 56 10.79 10.08 2.00
N GLU A 57 12.03 9.77 1.66
CA GLU A 57 12.76 10.54 0.66
C GLU A 57 12.33 10.07 -0.73
N TYR A 58 11.79 11.00 -1.52
CA TYR A 58 11.36 10.68 -2.88
C TYR A 58 12.57 10.45 -3.77
N ASP A 59 12.47 9.41 -4.59
CA ASP A 59 13.50 9.01 -5.53
C ASP A 59 12.81 8.37 -6.74
N ASN A 60 13.60 7.84 -7.68
CA ASN A 60 13.05 7.20 -8.87
C ASN A 60 12.11 6.02 -8.56
N HIS A 61 12.32 5.34 -7.44
CA HIS A 61 11.54 4.18 -7.02
C HIS A 61 10.59 4.47 -5.85
N ILE A 62 10.56 5.69 -5.35
CA ILE A 62 9.69 6.11 -4.25
C ILE A 62 9.06 7.45 -4.60
N ARG A 63 7.77 7.42 -4.95
CA ARG A 63 7.02 8.60 -5.36
C ARG A 63 5.59 8.53 -4.86
N PRO A 64 4.96 9.69 -4.59
CA PRO A 64 3.54 9.68 -4.26
C PRO A 64 2.70 9.32 -5.48
N ILE A 65 1.60 8.65 -5.24
CA ILE A 65 0.61 8.37 -6.29
C ILE A 65 -0.34 9.55 -6.40
N CYS A 66 -0.81 9.82 -7.63
CA CYS A 66 -1.83 10.84 -7.86
C CYS A 66 -3.17 10.40 -7.25
N LEU A 67 -3.87 11.35 -6.67
CA LEU A 67 -5.21 11.13 -6.12
C LEU A 67 -6.25 11.77 -7.02
N PRO A 68 -7.51 11.29 -6.99
CA PRO A 68 -8.59 11.96 -7.70
C PRO A 68 -8.76 13.39 -7.19
N ASP A 69 -9.23 14.30 -8.06
CA ASP A 69 -9.50 15.67 -7.67
C ASP A 69 -10.63 15.69 -6.63
N GLN A 70 -10.37 16.32 -5.48
CA GLN A 70 -11.34 16.36 -4.39
C GLN A 70 -12.59 17.20 -4.71
N PHE A 71 -12.52 18.04 -5.72
CA PHE A 71 -13.62 18.92 -6.15
C PHE A 71 -14.45 18.35 -7.28
N GLU A 72 -14.07 17.20 -7.80
CA GLU A 72 -14.80 16.51 -8.86
C GLU A 72 -15.53 15.30 -8.29
N SER A 73 -16.59 14.87 -9.00
CA SER A 73 -17.26 13.62 -8.66
C SER A 73 -16.28 12.48 -8.77
N LEU A 74 -16.38 11.51 -7.85
CA LEU A 74 -15.52 10.33 -7.92
C LEU A 74 -15.74 9.62 -9.24
N PRO A 75 -14.66 9.33 -9.99
CA PRO A 75 -14.79 8.64 -11.25
C PRO A 75 -15.29 7.21 -11.04
N THR A 76 -16.04 6.70 -12.01
CA THR A 76 -16.35 5.28 -12.06
C THR A 76 -15.26 4.62 -12.89
N PHE A 77 -14.79 3.45 -12.42
CA PHE A 77 -13.70 2.73 -13.06
C PHE A 77 -14.18 1.45 -13.76
N ASP A 78 -15.48 1.36 -14.04
CA ASP A 78 -16.10 0.13 -14.55
C ASP A 78 -15.49 -0.36 -15.87
N ASP A 79 -15.11 0.55 -16.75
CA ASP A 79 -14.51 0.22 -18.06
C ASP A 79 -13.01 0.50 -18.10
N GLU A 80 -12.39 0.76 -16.95
CA GLU A 80 -10.98 1.07 -16.88
C GLU A 80 -10.16 -0.16 -16.56
N THR A 81 -8.95 -0.21 -17.13
CA THR A 81 -7.95 -1.22 -16.76
C THR A 81 -7.24 -0.77 -15.49
N CYS A 82 -7.29 -1.59 -14.48
CA CYS A 82 -6.66 -1.29 -13.20
C CYS A 82 -5.56 -2.30 -12.88
N PHE A 83 -4.58 -1.86 -12.09
CA PHE A 83 -3.51 -2.72 -11.61
C PHE A 83 -3.67 -2.90 -10.11
N ALA A 84 -3.66 -4.16 -9.66
CA ALA A 84 -3.60 -4.49 -8.25
C ALA A 84 -2.19 -4.97 -7.93
N MET A 85 -1.60 -4.41 -6.90
CA MET A 85 -0.22 -4.68 -6.52
C MET A 85 -0.17 -5.00 -5.04
N GLY A 86 0.76 -5.86 -4.65
CA GLY A 86 0.91 -6.16 -3.24
C GLY A 86 2.00 -7.17 -2.95
N PHE A 87 2.27 -7.30 -1.67
CA PHE A 87 3.14 -8.31 -1.11
C PHE A 87 2.27 -9.20 -0.21
N GLY A 88 2.57 -10.49 -0.19
CA GLY A 88 1.83 -11.41 0.65
C GLY A 88 1.76 -12.80 0.06
N LYS A 89 0.75 -13.53 0.45
CA LYS A 89 0.51 -14.88 -0.02
C LYS A 89 -0.74 -14.91 -0.89
N ASP A 90 -0.71 -15.74 -1.94
CA ASP A 90 -1.88 -15.99 -2.76
C ASP A 90 -2.80 -17.01 -2.08
N ASN A 91 -3.88 -17.42 -2.77
CA ASN A 91 -4.82 -18.41 -2.28
C ASN A 91 -4.18 -19.79 -2.05
N PHE A 92 -3.00 -20.04 -2.61
CA PHE A 92 -2.25 -21.28 -2.47
C PHE A 92 -1.10 -21.18 -1.47
N GLY A 93 -1.00 -20.06 -0.75
CA GLY A 93 0.07 -19.83 0.22
C GLY A 93 1.40 -19.42 -0.37
N LYS A 94 1.47 -19.17 -1.67
CA LYS A 94 2.70 -18.69 -2.31
C LYS A 94 2.86 -17.19 -2.09
N PHE A 95 4.11 -16.79 -1.84
CA PHE A 95 4.45 -15.39 -1.65
C PHE A 95 4.33 -14.64 -2.98
N ILE A 96 3.51 -13.60 -3.01
CA ILE A 96 3.34 -12.74 -4.20
C ILE A 96 4.13 -11.47 -3.98
N SER A 97 5.04 -11.18 -4.89
CA SER A 97 5.80 -9.93 -4.90
C SER A 97 5.68 -9.21 -6.25
N LYS A 98 4.64 -9.51 -7.00
CA LYS A 98 4.47 -8.97 -8.35
C LYS A 98 3.18 -8.19 -8.50
N MET A 99 3.20 -7.30 -9.48
CA MET A 99 2.07 -6.53 -9.91
C MET A 99 1.07 -7.44 -10.66
N ILE A 100 -0.20 -7.36 -10.29
CA ILE A 100 -1.28 -8.09 -10.95
C ILE A 100 -2.15 -7.07 -11.67
N SER A 101 -2.35 -7.27 -12.98
CA SER A 101 -3.30 -6.43 -13.71
C SER A 101 -4.69 -7.07 -13.64
N SER A 102 -5.70 -6.26 -13.36
CA SER A 102 -7.09 -6.66 -13.44
C SER A 102 -7.85 -5.70 -14.32
N SER A 103 -8.76 -6.19 -15.08
CA SER A 103 -9.61 -5.39 -15.94
C SER A 103 -11.06 -5.52 -15.53
#